data_83315b94f495f9ddb2c132a83c56292e
#
_entry.id   83315b94f495f9ddb2c132a83c56292e
#
_cell.length_a   1.000
_cell.length_b   1.000
_cell.length_c   1.000
_cell.angle_alpha   90.00
_cell.angle_beta   90.00
_cell.angle_gamma   90.00
#
_symmetry.space_group_name_H-M   'P 1'
#
loop_
_entity.id
_entity.type
_entity.pdbx_description
1 polymer ?
#
loop_
_entity_poly.entity_id
_entity_poly.type
_entity_poly.pdbx_seq_one_letter_code
_entity_poly.pdbx_strand_id
1 'polypeptide(L)' 'MNGITPADRTEMNLRIDELEAQMTEIIKSLGSSREWSLAVTKIEEAAMWMRKAVERM' A
#
# COMPACT_ATOMS: atom_id res chain seq x y z
N MET A 1 -3.36 17.44 16.51
CA MET A 1 -3.68 17.46 15.12
C MET A 1 -5.08 16.97 14.86
N ASN A 2 -5.78 17.75 14.32
CA ASN A 2 -7.13 17.45 14.00
C ASN A 2 -7.32 17.86 12.58
N GLY A 3 -8.43 17.68 12.03
CA GLY A 3 -8.66 18.14 10.70
C GLY A 3 -8.46 17.10 9.62
N ILE A 4 -8.39 15.82 10.01
CA ILE A 4 -8.44 14.77 9.01
C ILE A 4 -9.86 14.72 8.49
N THR A 5 -10.03 15.06 7.24
CA THR A 5 -11.36 15.08 6.60
C THR A 5 -11.54 13.80 5.79
N PRO A 6 -12.77 13.49 5.38
CA PRO A 6 -12.98 12.37 4.46
C PRO A 6 -12.20 12.52 3.16
N ALA A 7 -12.00 13.75 2.68
CA ALA A 7 -11.22 13.97 1.48
C ALA A 7 -9.75 13.59 1.71
N ASP A 8 -9.23 13.91 2.89
CA ASP A 8 -7.85 13.54 3.23
C ASP A 8 -7.68 12.03 3.27
N ARG A 9 -8.67 11.33 3.82
CA ARG A 9 -8.61 9.87 3.86
C ARG A 9 -8.65 9.29 2.47
N THR A 10 -9.47 9.83 1.60
CA THR A 10 -9.55 9.37 0.22
C THR A 10 -8.21 9.55 -0.47
N GLU A 11 -7.59 10.71 -0.29
CA GLU A 11 -6.30 10.96 -0.91
C GLU A 11 -5.23 10.02 -0.38
N MET A 12 -5.23 9.77 0.93
CA MET A 12 -4.26 8.84 1.51
C MET A 12 -4.44 7.44 0.95
N ASN A 13 -5.67 6.99 0.81
CA ASN A 13 -5.93 5.68 0.22
C ASN A 13 -5.48 5.61 -1.23
N LEU A 14 -5.67 6.67 -1.99
CA LEU A 14 -5.19 6.72 -3.37
C LEU A 14 -3.67 6.63 -3.43
N ARG A 15 -2.99 7.31 -2.51
CA ARG A 15 -1.53 7.25 -2.45
C ARG A 15 -1.03 5.86 -2.10
N ILE A 16 -1.74 5.18 -1.18
CA ILE A 16 -1.40 3.81 -0.83
C ILE A 16 -1.54 2.91 -2.05
N ASP A 17 -2.64 3.08 -2.79
CA ASP A 17 -2.86 2.29 -4.00
C ASP A 17 -1.75 2.52 -5.02
N GLU A 18 -1.34 3.77 -5.22
CA GLU A 18 -0.30 4.10 -6.17
C GLU A 18 1.03 3.49 -5.77
N LEU A 19 1.38 3.59 -4.48
CA LEU A 19 2.63 3.00 -3.99
C LEU A 19 2.62 1.50 -4.13
N GLU A 20 1.51 0.88 -3.80
CA GLU A 20 1.38 -0.56 -3.94
C GLU A 20 1.59 -0.98 -5.39
N ALA A 21 0.99 -0.25 -6.32
CA ALA A 21 1.12 -0.55 -7.74
C ALA A 21 2.57 -0.39 -8.21
N GLN A 22 3.24 0.69 -7.78
CA GLN A 22 4.62 0.93 -8.15
C GLN A 22 5.55 -0.14 -7.60
N MET A 23 5.35 -0.55 -6.36
CA MET A 23 6.17 -1.59 -5.75
C MET A 23 5.94 -2.92 -6.44
N THR A 24 4.70 -3.23 -6.80
CA THR A 24 4.37 -4.44 -7.51
C THR A 24 5.05 -4.47 -8.89
N GLU A 25 5.09 -3.31 -9.57
CA GLU A 25 5.76 -3.20 -10.86
C GLU A 25 7.25 -3.52 -10.73
N ILE A 26 7.89 -2.98 -9.71
CA ILE A 26 9.31 -3.24 -9.47
C ILE A 26 9.54 -4.73 -9.24
N ILE A 27 8.70 -5.33 -8.41
CA ILE A 27 8.85 -6.74 -8.08
C ILE A 27 8.69 -7.62 -9.32
N LYS A 28 7.74 -7.27 -10.20
CA LYS A 28 7.53 -8.03 -11.43
C LYS A 28 8.77 -8.04 -12.31
N SER A 29 9.54 -6.97 -12.29
CA SER A 29 10.74 -6.88 -13.11
C SER A 29 11.91 -7.66 -12.53
N LEU A 30 11.81 -8.11 -11.28
CA LEU A 30 12.86 -8.87 -10.62
C LEU A 30 12.78 -10.37 -10.91
N GLY A 31 11.71 -10.79 -11.57
CA GLY A 31 11.53 -12.19 -11.91
C GLY A 31 10.69 -12.90 -10.86
N SER A 32 10.49 -14.19 -11.09
CA SER A 32 9.62 -15.01 -10.26
C SER A 32 10.47 -15.90 -9.38
N SER A 33 10.36 -15.73 -8.06
CA SER A 33 11.13 -16.51 -7.11
C SER A 33 10.38 -16.54 -5.79
N ARG A 34 10.93 -17.28 -4.83
CA ARG A 34 10.38 -17.31 -3.50
C ARG A 34 10.40 -15.92 -2.87
N GLU A 35 11.52 -15.22 -3.05
CA GLU A 35 11.66 -13.87 -2.53
C GLU A 35 10.65 -12.93 -3.17
N TRP A 36 10.37 -13.12 -4.44
CA TRP A 36 9.34 -12.35 -5.14
C TRP A 36 7.98 -12.54 -4.48
N SER A 37 7.61 -13.79 -4.22
CA SER A 37 6.32 -14.09 -3.60
C SER A 37 6.22 -13.51 -2.20
N LEU A 38 7.29 -13.60 -1.43
CA LEU A 38 7.32 -13.03 -0.08
C LEU A 38 7.16 -11.51 -0.13
N ALA A 39 7.84 -10.87 -1.06
CA ALA A 39 7.76 -9.42 -1.20
C ALA A 39 6.35 -8.98 -1.56
N VAL A 40 5.70 -9.67 -2.50
CA VAL A 40 4.33 -9.35 -2.88
C VAL A 40 3.39 -9.48 -1.67
N THR A 41 3.53 -10.57 -0.92
CA THR A 41 2.70 -10.79 0.25
C THR A 41 2.88 -9.68 1.28
N LYS A 42 4.14 -9.28 1.51
CA LYS A 42 4.41 -8.24 2.49
C LYS A 42 3.89 -6.88 2.05
N ILE A 43 3.96 -6.59 0.77
CA ILE A 43 3.43 -5.33 0.25
C ILE A 43 1.91 -5.29 0.42
N GLU A 44 1.24 -6.38 0.11
CA GLU A 44 -0.20 -6.46 0.27
C GLU A 44 -0.59 -6.30 1.74
N GLU A 45 0.15 -6.94 2.62
CA GLU A 45 -0.10 -6.84 4.03
C GLU A 45 0.13 -5.42 4.53
N ALA A 46 1.21 -4.79 4.09
CA ALA A 46 1.51 -3.42 4.49
C ALA A 46 0.42 -2.47 4.02
N ALA A 47 -0.06 -2.63 2.79
CA ALA A 47 -1.11 -1.78 2.26
C ALA A 47 -2.40 -1.95 3.07
N MET A 48 -2.72 -3.17 3.45
CA MET A 48 -3.89 -3.45 4.27
C MET A 48 -3.81 -2.72 5.61
N TRP A 49 -2.66 -2.81 6.27
CA TRP A 49 -2.49 -2.15 7.56
C TRP A 49 -2.51 -0.64 7.46
N MET A 50 -1.95 -0.11 6.37
CA MET A 50 -1.99 1.33 6.13
C MET A 50 -3.44 1.81 5.94
N ARG A 51 -4.25 1.06 5.20
CA ARG A 51 -5.64 1.42 5.01
C ARG A 51 -6.42 1.38 6.32
N LYS A 52 -6.12 0.40 7.17
CA LYS A 52 -6.73 0.34 8.49
C LYS A 52 -6.34 1.53 9.35
N ALA A 53 -5.09 1.95 9.26
CA ALA A 53 -4.64 3.12 9.99
C ALA A 53 -5.37 4.38 9.52
N VAL A 54 -5.59 4.51 8.22
CA VAL A 54 -6.33 5.64 7.67
C VAL A 54 -7.77 5.65 8.21
N GLU A 55 -8.39 4.48 8.31
CA GLU A 55 -9.75 4.39 8.83
C GLU A 55 -9.86 4.87 10.27
N ARG A 56 -8.79 4.74 11.03
CA ARG A 56 -8.79 5.12 12.44
C ARG A 56 -8.45 6.59 12.67
N MET A 57 -8.11 7.32 11.64
CA MET A 57 -7.84 8.74 11.73
C MET A 57 -9.15 9.57 11.70
#